data_28f5d06283cc1c5269cff1d50c2b5a77
#
_entry.id   28f5d06283cc1c5269cff1d50c2b5a77
#
_cell.length_a   1.000
_cell.length_b   1.000
_cell.length_c   1.000
_cell.angle_alpha   90.00
_cell.angle_beta   90.00
_cell.angle_gamma   90.00
#
_symmetry.space_group_name_H-M   'P 1'
#
loop_
_entity.id
_entity.type
_entity.pdbx_description
1 polymer ?
#
loop_
_entity_poly.entity_id
_entity_poly.type
_entity_poly.pdbx_seq_one_letter_code
_entity_poly.pdbx_strand_id
1 'polypeptide(L)'
;VSGRYSLRAVCVGALVVAATATTLPAAADPPEPRRGAVDRLLGDLGDTVMERFSGEDPAAGPPLPLGELTTAPDMAGVLTRLRDLYRQAEAAGETYKSTEDALAAQRAETARLSRALATARKALVTGRADAGRIARVQYQGSSDLSSYLHLLLAADPQQALDQGHLIERAASGRLAAMDRLEAGEKRARELATASRRALEREVLLAARQKKAKDTATARLRAAEGLLASLSAEELIALAGQERRQTADAQEKLLATGALEGKRTPSTQGDRALAYAAEQIGKPYVWGAEGPESYDCSGLTSKAWASAGRAIPRTSQEQWARLKRVPLNELRPGDLVVYFPEATHVAMYLGDGMVIQAPRPGARVKVSPIASNPLLGAVRPDPAGPALPSYTPPELPDDATTGPDEGYDRVFG
;
A
#
# COMPACT_ATOMS: atom_id res chain seq x y z
N VAL A 1 0.94 0.27 -46.59
CA VAL A 1 -0.12 -0.67 -46.12
C VAL A 1 -0.49 -0.27 -44.71
N SER A 2 -1.71 0.26 -44.59
CA SER A 2 -2.31 0.82 -43.37
C SER A 2 -2.61 -0.25 -42.33
N GLY A 3 -2.27 0.00 -41.08
CA GLY A 3 -2.72 -0.74 -39.90
C GLY A 3 -3.36 0.18 -38.89
N ARG A 4 -4.69 0.15 -38.81
CA ARG A 4 -5.53 0.99 -37.93
C ARG A 4 -5.51 0.44 -36.51
N TYR A 5 -5.18 1.28 -35.52
CA TYR A 5 -5.42 1.01 -34.11
C TYR A 5 -6.84 1.43 -33.74
N SER A 6 -7.67 0.48 -33.33
CA SER A 6 -9.03 0.72 -32.89
C SER A 6 -9.06 0.94 -31.36
N LEU A 7 -9.47 2.17 -30.97
CA LEU A 7 -9.89 2.54 -29.61
C LEU A 7 -11.12 1.72 -29.25
N ARG A 8 -11.10 0.96 -28.17
CA ARG A 8 -12.30 0.41 -27.54
C ARG A 8 -12.75 1.33 -26.42
N ALA A 9 -13.77 2.13 -26.73
CA ALA A 9 -14.54 2.85 -25.73
C ALA A 9 -15.46 1.86 -24.99
N VAL A 10 -15.39 1.83 -23.66
CA VAL A 10 -16.32 1.08 -22.81
C VAL A 10 -17.50 2.01 -22.49
N CYS A 11 -18.65 1.77 -23.15
CA CYS A 11 -19.90 2.40 -22.80
C CYS A 11 -20.50 1.75 -21.55
N VAL A 12 -20.72 2.55 -20.52
CA VAL A 12 -21.55 2.20 -19.36
C VAL A 12 -23.01 2.37 -19.77
N GLY A 13 -23.70 1.26 -20.00
CA GLY A 13 -25.14 1.24 -20.30
C GLY A 13 -25.96 1.35 -19.02
N ALA A 14 -26.71 2.43 -18.87
CA ALA A 14 -27.76 2.56 -17.88
C ALA A 14 -29.03 1.81 -18.37
N LEU A 15 -29.43 0.76 -17.66
CA LEU A 15 -30.69 0.04 -17.90
C LEU A 15 -31.82 0.75 -17.13
N VAL A 16 -32.67 1.48 -17.86
CA VAL A 16 -33.95 1.98 -17.38
C VAL A 16 -35.00 0.90 -17.61
N VAL A 17 -35.55 0.30 -16.56
CA VAL A 17 -36.71 -0.57 -16.62
C VAL A 17 -37.95 0.26 -16.26
N ALA A 18 -38.80 0.49 -17.25
CA ALA A 18 -40.15 1.04 -17.06
C ALA A 18 -41.08 -0.05 -16.57
N ALA A 19 -41.62 0.07 -15.36
CA ALA A 19 -42.70 -0.80 -14.85
C ALA A 19 -44.01 -0.06 -14.90
N THR A 20 -44.96 -0.64 -15.62
CA THR A 20 -46.39 -0.19 -15.68
C THR A 20 -47.11 -0.47 -14.38
N ALA A 21 -47.80 0.54 -13.87
CA ALA A 21 -48.56 0.50 -12.62
C ALA A 21 -49.87 -0.33 -12.75
N THR A 22 -50.07 -1.30 -11.85
CA THR A 22 -51.38 -1.80 -11.44
C THR A 22 -51.57 -1.52 -9.97
N THR A 23 -52.64 -0.77 -9.67
CA THR A 23 -52.97 -0.26 -8.32
C THR A 23 -53.53 -1.38 -7.46
N LEU A 24 -52.90 -1.64 -6.30
CA LEU A 24 -53.44 -2.38 -5.14
C LEU A 24 -53.25 -1.52 -3.87
N PRO A 25 -54.15 -1.59 -2.85
CA PRO A 25 -54.16 -0.62 -1.78
C PRO A 25 -53.00 -0.76 -0.80
N ALA A 26 -52.57 0.40 -0.30
CA ALA A 26 -51.38 0.67 0.48
C ALA A 26 -51.29 -0.15 1.79
N ALA A 27 -50.25 -0.95 1.87
CA ALA A 27 -49.60 -1.25 3.14
C ALA A 27 -48.44 -0.28 3.30
N ALA A 28 -48.33 0.38 4.45
CA ALA A 28 -47.31 1.40 4.71
C ALA A 28 -45.90 0.84 4.49
N ASP A 29 -45.17 1.44 3.54
CA ASP A 29 -43.79 1.14 3.28
C ASP A 29 -42.89 1.57 4.45
N PRO A 30 -41.91 0.75 4.86
CA PRO A 30 -40.85 1.21 5.75
C PRO A 30 -40.03 2.27 5.02
N PRO A 31 -39.58 3.35 5.69
CA PRO A 31 -38.89 4.45 5.05
C PRO A 31 -37.63 3.98 4.34
N GLU A 32 -37.55 4.25 3.05
CA GLU A 32 -36.31 4.04 2.26
C GLU A 32 -35.16 4.85 2.88
N PRO A 33 -33.93 4.28 2.98
CA PRO A 33 -32.77 5.05 3.38
C PRO A 33 -32.50 6.09 2.29
N ARG A 34 -32.77 7.35 2.60
CA ARG A 34 -32.55 8.50 1.71
C ARG A 34 -31.09 8.48 1.22
N ARG A 35 -30.86 8.46 -0.08
CA ARG A 35 -29.53 8.52 -0.72
C ARG A 35 -28.66 9.68 -0.20
N GLY A 36 -29.24 10.75 0.32
CA GLY A 36 -28.53 11.86 0.97
C GLY A 36 -27.96 11.57 2.37
N ALA A 37 -28.18 10.39 2.96
CA ALA A 37 -27.58 10.03 4.26
C ALA A 37 -26.15 9.50 4.12
N VAL A 38 -25.84 8.81 3.02
CA VAL A 38 -24.49 8.33 2.73
C VAL A 38 -23.57 9.47 2.33
N ASP A 39 -24.06 10.42 1.50
CA ASP A 39 -23.28 11.60 1.10
C ASP A 39 -23.05 12.56 2.27
N ARG A 40 -23.99 12.69 3.21
CA ARG A 40 -23.79 13.47 4.44
C ARG A 40 -22.83 12.78 5.41
N LEU A 41 -22.88 11.44 5.53
CA LEU A 41 -21.95 10.69 6.37
C LEU A 41 -20.52 10.73 5.82
N LEU A 42 -20.35 10.77 4.51
CA LEU A 42 -19.06 10.95 3.85
C LEU A 42 -18.54 12.39 3.98
N GLY A 43 -19.43 13.39 3.93
CA GLY A 43 -19.08 14.80 4.20
C GLY A 43 -18.69 15.02 5.66
N ASP A 44 -19.53 14.62 6.63
CA ASP A 44 -19.30 14.76 8.05
C ASP A 44 -18.07 13.98 8.55
N LEU A 45 -17.82 12.77 7.99
CA LEU A 45 -16.60 12.00 8.32
C LEU A 45 -15.36 12.64 7.69
N GLY A 46 -15.48 13.21 6.50
CA GLY A 46 -14.41 13.96 5.84
C GLY A 46 -13.98 15.17 6.65
N ASP A 47 -14.92 15.97 7.09
CA ASP A 47 -14.68 17.20 7.85
C ASP A 47 -14.20 16.91 9.28
N THR A 48 -14.80 15.94 9.98
CA THR A 48 -14.39 15.54 11.34
C THR A 48 -13.01 14.86 11.37
N VAL A 49 -12.64 14.13 10.30
CA VAL A 49 -11.31 13.53 10.15
C VAL A 49 -10.28 14.61 9.81
N MET A 50 -10.65 15.59 8.97
CA MET A 50 -9.78 16.72 8.65
C MET A 50 -9.52 17.61 9.86
N GLU A 51 -10.52 17.93 10.69
CA GLU A 51 -10.32 18.70 11.93
C GLU A 51 -9.45 17.98 12.98
N ARG A 52 -9.53 16.66 13.08
CA ARG A 52 -8.67 15.89 14.01
C ARG A 52 -7.22 15.76 13.55
N PHE A 53 -6.93 15.94 12.26
CA PHE A 53 -5.59 15.90 11.69
C PHE A 53 -5.04 17.27 11.30
N SER A 54 -5.78 18.36 11.52
CA SER A 54 -5.31 19.74 11.42
C SER A 54 -4.57 20.24 12.67
N GLY A 55 -4.20 19.33 13.57
CA GLY A 55 -3.18 19.60 14.58
C GLY A 55 -1.90 20.06 13.88
N GLU A 56 -1.41 21.22 14.29
CA GLU A 56 -0.26 21.96 13.82
C GLU A 56 0.81 21.06 13.20
N ASP A 57 1.12 21.33 11.92
CA ASP A 57 2.22 20.71 11.20
C ASP A 57 3.55 21.16 11.84
N PRO A 58 4.24 20.35 12.66
CA PRO A 58 5.49 20.75 13.29
C PRO A 58 6.64 20.93 12.27
N ALA A 59 6.36 20.77 10.98
CA ALA A 59 7.33 20.92 9.90
C ALA A 59 7.13 22.18 9.04
N ALA A 60 6.09 22.96 9.29
CA ALA A 60 5.99 24.31 8.76
C ALA A 60 6.77 25.26 9.66
N GLY A 61 8.10 25.23 9.59
CA GLY A 61 8.91 26.34 10.07
C GLY A 61 8.43 27.62 9.38
N PRO A 62 8.47 28.79 10.09
CA PRO A 62 8.01 30.04 9.53
C PRO A 62 8.66 30.29 8.17
N PRO A 63 7.95 30.89 7.19
CA PRO A 63 8.59 31.33 5.96
C PRO A 63 9.74 32.25 6.35
N LEU A 64 10.96 31.86 5.95
CA LEU A 64 12.12 32.71 6.18
C LEU A 64 11.85 34.04 5.48
N PRO A 65 12.08 35.18 6.17
CA PRO A 65 11.95 36.48 5.52
C PRO A 65 12.86 36.54 4.30
N LEU A 66 12.30 36.90 3.16
CA LEU A 66 13.05 37.29 1.96
C LEU A 66 13.77 38.63 2.24
N GLY A 67 14.75 38.58 3.13
CA GLY A 67 15.58 39.70 3.51
C GLY A 67 16.98 39.50 2.95
N GLU A 68 17.33 40.34 1.97
CA GLU A 68 18.68 40.73 1.55
C GLU A 68 19.76 39.64 1.57
N LEU A 69 19.78 38.80 0.52
CA LEU A 69 20.96 38.00 0.18
C LEU A 69 21.96 38.81 -0.66
N THR A 70 22.74 39.64 0.02
CA THR A 70 23.93 40.29 -0.56
C THR A 70 25.22 39.52 -0.28
N THR A 71 25.13 38.34 0.32
CA THR A 71 26.25 37.37 0.46
C THR A 71 26.01 36.19 -0.44
N ALA A 72 27.06 35.71 -1.13
CA ALA A 72 27.00 34.48 -1.95
C ALA A 72 26.35 33.36 -1.10
N PRO A 73 25.39 32.59 -1.67
CA PRO A 73 24.69 31.61 -0.90
C PRO A 73 25.65 30.58 -0.31
N ASP A 74 25.51 30.26 0.97
CA ASP A 74 26.27 29.19 1.59
C ASP A 74 25.90 27.84 0.96
N MET A 75 26.76 27.36 0.06
CA MET A 75 26.52 26.10 -0.67
C MET A 75 26.38 24.89 0.26
N ALA A 76 27.00 24.91 1.44
CA ALA A 76 26.83 23.85 2.42
C ALA A 76 25.42 23.86 3.03
N GLY A 77 24.89 25.06 3.32
CA GLY A 77 23.51 25.24 3.76
C GLY A 77 22.49 24.85 2.68
N VAL A 78 22.73 25.23 1.44
CA VAL A 78 21.90 24.84 0.27
C VAL A 78 21.87 23.32 0.12
N LEU A 79 23.02 22.65 0.17
CA LEU A 79 23.12 21.19 0.06
C LEU A 79 22.39 20.50 1.20
N THR A 80 22.54 20.99 2.43
CA THR A 80 21.83 20.46 3.60
C THR A 80 20.32 20.58 3.43
N ARG A 81 19.84 21.73 2.96
CA ARG A 81 18.41 21.96 2.70
C ARG A 81 17.87 21.06 1.61
N LEU A 82 18.63 20.89 0.53
CA LEU A 82 18.26 20.04 -0.59
C LEU A 82 18.15 18.56 -0.14
N ARG A 83 19.14 18.06 0.60
CA ARG A 83 19.12 16.71 1.18
C ARG A 83 17.92 16.50 2.09
N ASP A 84 17.57 17.48 2.89
CA ASP A 84 16.41 17.42 3.77
C ASP A 84 15.09 17.33 2.99
N LEU A 85 14.93 18.10 1.92
CA LEU A 85 13.75 18.06 1.07
C LEU A 85 13.61 16.68 0.39
N TYR A 86 14.70 16.14 -0.15
CA TYR A 86 14.67 14.81 -0.76
C TYR A 86 14.39 13.71 0.26
N ARG A 87 15.04 13.73 1.43
CA ARG A 87 14.79 12.78 2.51
C ARG A 87 13.31 12.77 2.95
N GLN A 88 12.69 13.97 3.07
CA GLN A 88 11.27 14.09 3.39
C GLN A 88 10.37 13.59 2.25
N ALA A 89 10.76 13.82 0.99
CA ALA A 89 10.04 13.29 -0.16
C ALA A 89 10.11 11.76 -0.20
N GLU A 90 11.27 11.16 0.03
CA GLU A 90 11.45 9.71 0.09
C GLU A 90 10.65 9.08 1.24
N ALA A 91 10.71 9.65 2.45
CA ALA A 91 9.93 9.18 3.59
C ALA A 91 8.41 9.19 3.32
N ALA A 92 7.92 10.26 2.67
CA ALA A 92 6.54 10.32 2.22
C ALA A 92 6.25 9.29 1.12
N GLY A 93 7.22 9.05 0.24
CA GLY A 93 7.17 8.05 -0.82
C GLY A 93 6.99 6.64 -0.33
N GLU A 94 7.82 6.25 0.58
CA GLU A 94 7.74 4.95 1.22
C GLU A 94 6.39 4.77 1.96
N THR A 95 5.90 5.83 2.62
CA THR A 95 4.57 5.83 3.24
C THR A 95 3.46 5.66 2.19
N TYR A 96 3.55 6.36 1.04
CA TYR A 96 2.60 6.20 -0.06
C TYR A 96 2.57 4.74 -0.53
N LYS A 97 3.74 4.15 -0.77
CA LYS A 97 3.85 2.78 -1.31
C LYS A 97 3.34 1.73 -0.33
N SER A 98 3.74 1.82 0.94
CA SER A 98 3.25 0.89 1.98
C SER A 98 1.73 0.98 2.19
N THR A 99 1.14 2.17 2.03
CA THR A 99 -0.30 2.35 2.13
C THR A 99 -1.04 1.93 0.87
N GLU A 100 -0.41 1.92 -0.30
CA GLU A 100 -1.00 1.45 -1.56
C GLU A 100 -1.39 -0.03 -1.48
N ASP A 101 -0.46 -0.89 -1.05
CA ASP A 101 -0.70 -2.32 -0.90
C ASP A 101 -1.75 -2.62 0.18
N ALA A 102 -1.66 -1.92 1.31
CA ALA A 102 -2.63 -2.02 2.39
C ALA A 102 -4.04 -1.58 1.94
N LEU A 103 -4.14 -0.53 1.14
CA LEU A 103 -5.40 -0.03 0.59
C LEU A 103 -5.99 -1.02 -0.42
N ALA A 104 -5.16 -1.61 -1.29
CA ALA A 104 -5.61 -2.62 -2.25
C ALA A 104 -6.19 -3.86 -1.53
N ALA A 105 -5.49 -4.36 -0.51
CA ALA A 105 -5.98 -5.46 0.33
C ALA A 105 -7.27 -5.09 1.08
N GLN A 106 -7.34 -3.88 1.64
CA GLN A 106 -8.54 -3.41 2.36
C GLN A 106 -9.75 -3.27 1.42
N ARG A 107 -9.57 -2.76 0.19
CA ARG A 107 -10.64 -2.69 -0.83
C ARG A 107 -11.18 -4.07 -1.19
N ALA A 108 -10.31 -5.06 -1.37
CA ALA A 108 -10.72 -6.43 -1.63
C ALA A 108 -11.57 -7.00 -0.48
N GLU A 109 -11.17 -6.74 0.77
CA GLU A 109 -11.91 -7.17 1.96
C GLU A 109 -13.26 -6.44 2.10
N THR A 110 -13.30 -5.13 1.87
CA THR A 110 -14.56 -4.34 1.87
C THR A 110 -15.53 -4.89 0.83
N ALA A 111 -15.06 -5.18 -0.37
CA ALA A 111 -15.88 -5.78 -1.44
C ALA A 111 -16.37 -7.18 -1.09
N ARG A 112 -15.54 -8.01 -0.43
CA ARG A 112 -15.91 -9.34 0.05
C ARG A 112 -17.02 -9.27 1.10
N LEU A 113 -16.87 -8.42 2.10
CA LEU A 113 -17.84 -8.23 3.18
C LEU A 113 -19.17 -7.65 2.66
N SER A 114 -19.12 -6.71 1.73
CA SER A 114 -20.32 -6.11 1.11
C SER A 114 -21.12 -7.16 0.33
N ARG A 115 -20.46 -8.04 -0.43
CA ARG A 115 -21.11 -9.16 -1.12
C ARG A 115 -21.72 -10.15 -0.15
N ALA A 116 -21.01 -10.52 0.92
CA ALA A 116 -21.50 -11.41 1.95
C ALA A 116 -22.74 -10.83 2.67
N LEU A 117 -22.73 -9.53 2.96
CA LEU A 117 -23.86 -8.83 3.56
C LEU A 117 -25.07 -8.81 2.62
N ALA A 118 -24.89 -8.55 1.33
CA ALA A 118 -25.98 -8.58 0.35
C ALA A 118 -26.62 -9.97 0.27
N THR A 119 -25.82 -11.03 0.25
CA THR A 119 -26.31 -12.42 0.27
C THR A 119 -27.07 -12.74 1.54
N ALA A 120 -26.55 -12.35 2.73
CA ALA A 120 -27.20 -12.57 4.01
C ALA A 120 -28.53 -11.81 4.11
N ARG A 121 -28.60 -10.58 3.62
CA ARG A 121 -29.85 -9.79 3.55
C ARG A 121 -30.89 -10.44 2.67
N LYS A 122 -30.51 -10.95 1.49
CA LYS A 122 -31.41 -11.69 0.59
C LYS A 122 -31.94 -12.95 1.26
N ALA A 123 -31.11 -13.75 1.90
CA ALA A 123 -31.52 -14.93 2.65
C ALA A 123 -32.47 -14.58 3.81
N LEU A 124 -32.23 -13.47 4.51
CA LEU A 124 -33.09 -12.98 5.59
C LEU A 124 -34.48 -12.57 5.08
N VAL A 125 -34.57 -11.91 3.93
CA VAL A 125 -35.87 -11.57 3.30
C VAL A 125 -36.64 -12.82 2.97
N THR A 126 -35.99 -13.84 2.39
CA THR A 126 -36.62 -15.14 2.11
C THR A 126 -37.10 -15.83 3.42
N GLY A 127 -36.22 -15.89 4.43
CA GLY A 127 -36.55 -16.49 5.73
C GLY A 127 -37.74 -15.79 6.45
N ARG A 128 -37.82 -14.46 6.36
CA ARG A 128 -38.96 -13.70 6.89
C ARG A 128 -40.24 -13.99 6.12
N ALA A 129 -40.18 -14.14 4.80
CA ALA A 129 -41.36 -14.51 4.00
C ALA A 129 -41.85 -15.94 4.37
N ASP A 130 -40.92 -16.87 4.57
CA ASP A 130 -41.25 -18.24 5.00
C ASP A 130 -41.89 -18.26 6.39
N ALA A 131 -41.30 -17.57 7.37
CA ALA A 131 -41.88 -17.42 8.70
C ALA A 131 -43.28 -16.76 8.66
N GLY A 132 -43.44 -15.75 7.82
CA GLY A 132 -44.73 -15.09 7.60
C GLY A 132 -45.80 -16.01 6.98
N ARG A 133 -45.38 -16.94 6.09
CA ARG A 133 -46.30 -17.97 5.56
C ARG A 133 -46.75 -18.95 6.67
N ILE A 134 -45.81 -19.43 7.47
CA ILE A 134 -46.10 -20.31 8.60
C ILE A 134 -47.06 -19.64 9.58
N ALA A 135 -46.82 -18.39 9.96
CA ALA A 135 -47.68 -17.62 10.86
C ALA A 135 -49.10 -17.42 10.29
N ARG A 136 -49.23 -17.15 8.99
CA ARG A 136 -50.56 -17.03 8.34
C ARG A 136 -51.36 -18.33 8.38
N VAL A 137 -50.71 -19.46 8.09
CA VAL A 137 -51.37 -20.78 8.16
C VAL A 137 -51.87 -21.06 9.57
N GLN A 138 -51.13 -20.71 10.61
CA GLN A 138 -51.56 -20.83 12.00
C GLN A 138 -52.79 -19.95 12.32
N TYR A 139 -52.79 -18.70 11.81
CA TYR A 139 -53.86 -17.74 12.06
C TYR A 139 -55.16 -18.08 11.30
N GLN A 140 -55.07 -18.66 10.09
CA GLN A 140 -56.21 -18.85 9.18
C GLN A 140 -56.99 -20.15 9.41
N GLY A 141 -56.62 -21.00 10.37
CA GLY A 141 -57.61 -22.00 10.62
C GLY A 141 -57.23 -23.40 10.96
N SER A 142 -56.13 -23.65 11.45
CA SER A 142 -55.98 -24.87 12.24
C SER A 142 -55.50 -24.49 13.64
N SER A 143 -56.43 -24.25 14.54
CA SER A 143 -56.02 -24.26 15.93
C SER A 143 -55.31 -25.61 16.17
N ASP A 144 -54.13 -25.59 16.81
CA ASP A 144 -53.45 -26.85 17.19
C ASP A 144 -54.42 -27.81 17.91
N LEU A 145 -55.43 -27.24 18.57
CA LEU A 145 -56.47 -27.93 19.19
C LEU A 145 -57.26 -28.83 18.21
N SER A 146 -57.53 -28.39 16.95
CA SER A 146 -58.27 -29.24 15.98
C SER A 146 -57.44 -30.45 15.54
N SER A 147 -56.13 -30.28 15.41
CA SER A 147 -55.21 -31.38 15.05
C SER A 147 -55.12 -32.42 16.20
N TYR A 148 -55.06 -31.96 17.43
CA TYR A 148 -55.08 -32.84 18.59
C TYR A 148 -56.48 -33.52 18.76
N LEU A 149 -57.58 -32.84 18.47
CA LEU A 149 -58.91 -33.42 18.45
C LEU A 149 -59.04 -34.51 17.37
N HIS A 150 -58.56 -34.31 16.19
CA HIS A 150 -58.47 -35.31 15.12
C HIS A 150 -57.62 -36.51 15.53
N LEU A 151 -56.52 -36.30 16.25
CA LEU A 151 -55.68 -37.36 16.78
C LEU A 151 -56.47 -38.22 17.84
N LEU A 152 -57.16 -37.52 18.73
CA LEU A 152 -57.98 -38.19 19.79
C LEU A 152 -59.23 -38.89 19.25
N LEU A 153 -59.76 -38.47 18.10
CA LEU A 153 -60.93 -39.03 17.43
C LEU A 153 -60.56 -40.00 16.29
N ALA A 154 -59.34 -40.39 16.16
CA ALA A 154 -58.85 -41.31 15.12
C ALA A 154 -59.50 -42.74 15.39
N ALA A 155 -60.14 -43.27 14.37
CA ALA A 155 -60.83 -44.56 14.45
C ALA A 155 -59.86 -45.76 14.37
N ASP A 156 -58.61 -45.56 13.98
CA ASP A 156 -57.59 -46.58 13.80
C ASP A 156 -56.26 -46.12 14.47
N PRO A 157 -55.63 -47.01 15.27
CA PRO A 157 -54.31 -46.70 15.90
C PRO A 157 -53.22 -46.31 14.94
N GLN A 158 -53.21 -46.85 13.72
CA GLN A 158 -52.25 -46.56 12.72
C GLN A 158 -52.39 -45.11 12.19
N GLN A 159 -53.63 -44.68 11.94
CA GLN A 159 -53.96 -43.30 11.61
C GLN A 159 -53.58 -42.31 12.71
N ALA A 160 -53.73 -42.65 13.97
CA ALA A 160 -53.31 -41.85 15.09
C ALA A 160 -51.78 -41.65 15.12
N LEU A 161 -51.01 -42.71 14.89
CA LEU A 161 -49.55 -42.65 14.83
C LEU A 161 -49.06 -41.77 13.66
N ASP A 162 -49.66 -41.96 12.46
CA ASP A 162 -49.30 -41.17 11.28
C ASP A 162 -49.61 -39.68 11.49
N GLN A 163 -50.75 -39.35 12.07
CA GLN A 163 -51.09 -37.97 12.44
C GLN A 163 -50.16 -37.38 13.50
N GLY A 164 -49.77 -38.17 14.50
CA GLY A 164 -48.78 -37.79 15.51
C GLY A 164 -47.43 -37.40 14.87
N HIS A 165 -46.94 -38.23 13.94
CA HIS A 165 -45.72 -37.94 13.20
C HIS A 165 -45.83 -36.71 12.31
N LEU A 166 -47.01 -36.42 11.74
CA LEU A 166 -47.18 -35.17 10.94
C LEU A 166 -47.18 -33.93 11.83
N ILE A 167 -47.83 -34.00 13.01
CA ILE A 167 -47.80 -32.88 13.98
C ILE A 167 -46.38 -32.61 14.48
N GLU A 168 -45.65 -33.66 14.86
CA GLU A 168 -44.28 -33.57 15.33
C GLU A 168 -43.33 -32.97 14.24
N ARG A 169 -43.50 -33.45 13.00
CA ARG A 169 -42.72 -32.92 11.85
C ARG A 169 -43.07 -31.47 11.55
N ALA A 170 -44.33 -31.07 11.69
CA ALA A 170 -44.74 -29.67 11.51
C ALA A 170 -44.19 -28.78 12.64
N ALA A 171 -44.23 -29.24 13.90
CA ALA A 171 -43.68 -28.52 15.05
C ALA A 171 -42.15 -28.33 14.94
N SER A 172 -41.41 -29.41 14.64
CA SER A 172 -39.95 -29.33 14.44
C SER A 172 -39.57 -28.47 13.23
N GLY A 173 -40.34 -28.51 12.15
CA GLY A 173 -40.16 -27.62 10.99
C GLY A 173 -40.33 -26.14 11.32
N ARG A 174 -41.29 -25.80 12.21
CA ARG A 174 -41.51 -24.42 12.70
C ARG A 174 -40.31 -23.93 13.53
N LEU A 175 -39.89 -24.73 14.51
CA LEU A 175 -38.71 -24.39 15.34
C LEU A 175 -37.48 -24.18 14.48
N ALA A 176 -37.18 -25.08 13.56
CA ALA A 176 -36.06 -24.95 12.65
C ALA A 176 -36.16 -23.70 11.73
N ALA A 177 -37.38 -23.26 11.39
CA ALA A 177 -37.54 -22.00 10.61
C ALA A 177 -37.26 -20.76 11.48
N MET A 178 -37.68 -20.76 12.74
CA MET A 178 -37.39 -19.68 13.69
C MET A 178 -35.90 -19.59 14.00
N ASP A 179 -35.24 -20.72 14.26
CA ASP A 179 -33.79 -20.77 14.51
C ASP A 179 -33.00 -20.24 13.31
N ARG A 180 -33.40 -20.63 12.08
CA ARG A 180 -32.77 -20.12 10.86
C ARG A 180 -32.96 -18.60 10.67
N LEU A 181 -34.13 -18.09 11.03
CA LEU A 181 -34.41 -16.65 10.95
C LEU A 181 -33.56 -15.87 11.96
N GLU A 182 -33.51 -16.33 13.21
CA GLU A 182 -32.70 -15.70 14.27
C GLU A 182 -31.19 -15.72 13.90
N ALA A 183 -30.68 -16.89 13.50
CA ALA A 183 -29.31 -17.04 13.05
C ALA A 183 -29.02 -16.13 11.82
N GLY A 184 -29.97 -16.02 10.88
CA GLY A 184 -29.88 -15.13 9.72
C GLY A 184 -29.82 -13.67 10.11
N GLU A 185 -30.63 -13.22 11.07
CA GLU A 185 -30.61 -11.85 11.59
C GLU A 185 -29.30 -11.54 12.29
N LYS A 186 -28.84 -12.42 13.16
CA LYS A 186 -27.54 -12.29 13.83
C LYS A 186 -26.41 -12.14 12.81
N ARG A 187 -26.38 -13.06 11.84
CA ARG A 187 -25.37 -13.03 10.76
C ARG A 187 -25.39 -11.74 9.95
N ALA A 188 -26.56 -11.25 9.57
CA ALA A 188 -26.70 -9.99 8.82
C ALA A 188 -26.23 -8.78 9.63
N ARG A 189 -26.51 -8.72 10.95
CA ARG A 189 -26.03 -7.67 11.86
C ARG A 189 -24.50 -7.69 11.99
N GLU A 190 -23.91 -8.87 12.19
CA GLU A 190 -22.45 -9.05 12.27
C GLU A 190 -21.76 -8.59 10.99
N LEU A 191 -22.26 -9.02 9.82
CA LEU A 191 -21.72 -8.62 8.53
C LEU A 191 -21.89 -7.12 8.26
N ALA A 192 -23.01 -6.51 8.67
CA ALA A 192 -23.21 -5.07 8.54
C ALA A 192 -22.18 -4.28 9.37
N THR A 193 -21.92 -4.71 10.60
CA THR A 193 -20.90 -4.10 11.47
C THR A 193 -19.50 -4.28 10.88
N ALA A 194 -19.16 -5.48 10.42
CA ALA A 194 -17.88 -5.77 9.82
C ALA A 194 -17.64 -4.96 8.53
N SER A 195 -18.66 -4.86 7.67
CA SER A 195 -18.60 -4.09 6.43
C SER A 195 -18.39 -2.58 6.68
N ARG A 196 -19.08 -2.03 7.69
CA ARG A 196 -18.89 -0.62 8.09
C ARG A 196 -17.46 -0.37 8.56
N ARG A 197 -16.94 -1.19 9.48
CA ARG A 197 -15.57 -1.08 9.98
C ARG A 197 -14.52 -1.26 8.87
N ALA A 198 -14.79 -2.10 7.88
CA ALA A 198 -13.90 -2.27 6.73
C ALA A 198 -13.87 -1.02 5.86
N LEU A 199 -15.02 -0.39 5.59
CA LEU A 199 -15.12 0.86 4.85
C LEU A 199 -14.42 2.02 5.57
N GLU A 200 -14.62 2.15 6.88
CA GLU A 200 -13.93 3.17 7.70
C GLU A 200 -12.41 3.05 7.58
N ARG A 201 -11.88 1.83 7.67
CA ARG A 201 -10.43 1.58 7.48
C ARG A 201 -9.97 1.92 6.05
N GLU A 202 -10.77 1.59 5.04
CA GLU A 202 -10.46 1.94 3.65
C GLU A 202 -10.35 3.45 3.45
N VAL A 203 -11.29 4.23 3.99
CA VAL A 203 -11.27 5.70 3.93
C VAL A 203 -10.03 6.28 4.61
N LEU A 204 -9.67 5.77 5.80
CA LEU A 204 -8.47 6.22 6.51
C LEU A 204 -7.18 5.91 5.74
N LEU A 205 -7.08 4.72 5.14
CA LEU A 205 -5.92 4.36 4.32
C LEU A 205 -5.83 5.21 3.05
N ALA A 206 -6.96 5.48 2.39
CA ALA A 206 -7.00 6.35 1.21
C ALA A 206 -6.58 7.79 1.53
N ALA A 207 -7.04 8.34 2.67
CA ALA A 207 -6.64 9.66 3.14
C ALA A 207 -5.14 9.72 3.47
N ARG A 208 -4.61 8.69 4.14
CA ARG A 208 -3.17 8.58 4.45
C ARG A 208 -2.33 8.50 3.17
N GLN A 209 -2.75 7.68 2.20
CA GLN A 209 -2.07 7.55 0.90
C GLN A 209 -2.05 8.90 0.17
N LYS A 210 -3.20 9.60 0.11
CA LYS A 210 -3.28 10.93 -0.51
C LYS A 210 -2.35 11.93 0.16
N LYS A 211 -2.38 12.04 1.49
CA LYS A 211 -1.49 12.93 2.25
C LYS A 211 -0.01 12.63 1.96
N ALA A 212 0.37 11.36 1.93
CA ALA A 212 1.74 10.97 1.63
C ALA A 212 2.16 11.40 0.22
N LYS A 213 1.30 11.18 -0.79
CA LYS A 213 1.52 11.65 -2.17
C LYS A 213 1.67 13.16 -2.25
N ASP A 214 0.75 13.90 -1.63
CA ASP A 214 0.76 15.37 -1.66
C ASP A 214 2.02 15.91 -0.99
N THR A 215 2.43 15.33 0.14
CA THR A 215 3.68 15.68 0.84
C THR A 215 4.90 15.44 -0.03
N ALA A 216 5.04 14.24 -0.62
CA ALA A 216 6.17 13.92 -1.50
C ALA A 216 6.26 14.91 -2.66
N THR A 217 5.14 15.17 -3.34
CA THR A 217 5.08 16.11 -4.47
C THR A 217 5.46 17.53 -4.05
N ALA A 218 4.99 17.99 -2.88
CA ALA A 218 5.33 19.33 -2.38
C ALA A 218 6.82 19.46 -2.07
N ARG A 219 7.44 18.44 -1.45
CA ARG A 219 8.88 18.45 -1.16
C ARG A 219 9.75 18.39 -2.41
N LEU A 220 9.36 17.61 -3.42
CA LEU A 220 10.04 17.57 -4.71
C LEU A 220 9.96 18.91 -5.41
N ARG A 221 8.80 19.56 -5.49
CA ARG A 221 8.65 20.90 -6.06
C ARG A 221 9.49 21.95 -5.32
N ALA A 222 9.60 21.84 -4.00
CA ALA A 222 10.45 22.73 -3.22
C ALA A 222 11.95 22.53 -3.55
N ALA A 223 12.39 21.27 -3.75
CA ALA A 223 13.74 20.96 -4.18
C ALA A 223 14.03 21.48 -5.59
N GLU A 224 13.11 21.25 -6.54
CA GLU A 224 13.18 21.77 -7.90
C GLU A 224 13.25 23.32 -7.92
N GLY A 225 12.40 23.98 -7.13
CA GLY A 225 12.41 25.43 -6.98
C GLY A 225 13.71 25.97 -6.41
N LEU A 226 14.30 25.27 -5.42
CA LEU A 226 15.60 25.62 -4.87
C LEU A 226 16.70 25.50 -5.93
N LEU A 227 16.76 24.42 -6.68
CA LEU A 227 17.71 24.22 -7.77
C LEU A 227 17.54 25.25 -8.89
N ALA A 228 16.28 25.52 -9.29
CA ALA A 228 15.98 26.50 -10.33
C ALA A 228 16.33 27.95 -9.93
N SER A 229 16.52 28.23 -8.64
CA SER A 229 16.95 29.56 -8.16
C SER A 229 18.45 29.78 -8.19
N LEU A 230 19.26 28.73 -8.48
CA LEU A 230 20.70 28.79 -8.51
C LEU A 230 21.20 29.06 -9.94
N SER A 231 22.29 29.84 -10.04
CA SER A 231 23.05 30.04 -11.30
C SER A 231 23.81 28.78 -11.70
N ALA A 232 24.30 28.72 -12.93
CA ALA A 232 25.15 27.62 -13.42
C ALA A 232 26.41 27.44 -12.58
N GLU A 233 27.04 28.54 -12.17
CA GLU A 233 28.23 28.55 -11.33
C GLU A 233 27.95 28.02 -9.95
N GLU A 234 26.81 28.39 -9.37
CA GLU A 234 26.37 27.91 -8.07
C GLU A 234 26.02 26.40 -8.09
N LEU A 235 25.41 25.90 -9.16
CA LEU A 235 25.17 24.46 -9.36
C LEU A 235 26.47 23.67 -9.46
N ILE A 236 27.49 24.20 -10.18
CA ILE A 236 28.82 23.59 -10.24
C ILE A 236 29.48 23.58 -8.84
N ALA A 237 29.36 24.70 -8.10
CA ALA A 237 29.90 24.81 -6.75
C ALA A 237 29.19 23.82 -5.79
N LEU A 238 27.88 23.67 -5.91
CA LEU A 238 27.06 22.74 -5.12
C LEU A 238 27.47 21.28 -5.38
N ALA A 239 27.61 20.88 -6.66
CA ALA A 239 28.09 19.54 -7.03
C ALA A 239 29.53 19.29 -6.54
N GLY A 240 30.39 20.33 -6.57
CA GLY A 240 31.73 20.26 -6.00
C GLY A 240 31.72 20.08 -4.47
N GLN A 241 30.83 20.75 -3.79
CA GLN A 241 30.66 20.61 -2.34
C GLN A 241 30.16 19.21 -1.96
N GLU A 242 29.18 18.68 -2.68
CA GLU A 242 28.68 17.31 -2.49
C GLU A 242 29.81 16.29 -2.62
N ARG A 243 30.56 16.36 -3.73
CA ARG A 243 31.67 15.42 -3.97
C ARG A 243 32.71 15.47 -2.86
N ARG A 244 33.07 16.65 -2.36
CA ARG A 244 34.00 16.80 -1.24
C ARG A 244 33.48 16.17 0.02
N GLN A 245 32.23 16.47 0.40
CA GLN A 245 31.62 15.91 1.60
C GLN A 245 31.52 14.38 1.55
N THR A 246 31.15 13.83 0.39
CA THR A 246 31.08 12.38 0.17
C THR A 246 32.47 11.74 0.25
N ALA A 247 33.48 12.35 -0.37
CA ALA A 247 34.86 11.85 -0.29
C ALA A 247 35.40 11.85 1.15
N ASP A 248 35.20 12.94 1.89
CA ASP A 248 35.61 13.06 3.29
C ASP A 248 34.89 12.02 4.18
N ALA A 249 33.60 11.78 3.95
CA ALA A 249 32.83 10.79 4.68
C ALA A 249 33.29 9.35 4.36
N GLN A 250 33.59 9.08 3.10
CA GLN A 250 34.11 7.81 2.63
C GLN A 250 35.49 7.52 3.22
N GLU A 251 36.40 8.50 3.16
CA GLU A 251 37.74 8.40 3.75
C GLU A 251 37.68 8.09 5.25
N LYS A 252 36.86 8.85 5.99
CA LYS A 252 36.63 8.61 7.43
C LYS A 252 36.09 7.21 7.70
N LEU A 253 35.12 6.75 6.91
CA LEU A 253 34.57 5.39 7.09
C LEU A 253 35.62 4.31 6.82
N LEU A 254 36.39 4.45 5.73
CA LEU A 254 37.46 3.49 5.41
C LEU A 254 38.56 3.46 6.47
N ALA A 255 38.94 4.63 7.01
CA ALA A 255 39.93 4.74 8.10
C ALA A 255 39.51 4.05 9.39
N THR A 256 38.22 3.78 9.60
CA THR A 256 37.75 2.99 10.77
C THR A 256 38.02 1.50 10.66
N GLY A 257 38.38 0.98 9.48
CA GLY A 257 38.46 -0.44 9.20
C GLY A 257 37.11 -1.17 9.16
N ALA A 258 36.01 -0.42 9.20
CA ALA A 258 34.65 -0.99 9.26
C ALA A 258 34.27 -1.83 8.02
N LEU A 259 34.99 -1.67 6.91
CA LEU A 259 34.77 -2.41 5.67
C LEU A 259 35.92 -3.39 5.36
N GLU A 260 36.79 -3.67 6.32
CA GLU A 260 37.90 -4.59 6.13
C GLU A 260 37.41 -6.03 5.95
N GLY A 261 37.99 -6.72 4.95
CA GLY A 261 37.72 -8.12 4.62
C GLY A 261 36.90 -8.27 3.34
N LYS A 262 37.57 -8.74 2.29
CA LYS A 262 36.89 -9.09 1.03
C LYS A 262 36.07 -10.35 1.22
N ARG A 263 34.76 -10.26 1.05
CA ARG A 263 33.82 -11.37 1.13
C ARG A 263 33.17 -11.60 -0.22
N THR A 264 32.96 -12.85 -0.58
CA THR A 264 32.24 -13.19 -1.81
C THR A 264 30.73 -13.23 -1.53
N PRO A 265 29.90 -12.89 -2.53
CA PRO A 265 28.44 -13.00 -2.42
C PRO A 265 28.00 -14.47 -2.31
N SER A 266 26.73 -14.68 -2.05
CA SER A 266 26.08 -15.96 -2.36
C SER A 266 25.71 -15.99 -3.86
N THR A 267 25.31 -17.15 -4.36
CA THR A 267 24.77 -17.28 -5.73
C THR A 267 23.57 -16.38 -5.98
N GLN A 268 22.71 -16.18 -4.97
CA GLN A 268 21.55 -15.28 -5.10
C GLN A 268 21.99 -13.80 -5.05
N GLY A 269 22.92 -13.46 -4.14
CA GLY A 269 23.50 -12.12 -4.05
C GLY A 269 24.20 -11.71 -5.33
N ASP A 270 24.96 -12.60 -5.95
CA ASP A 270 25.62 -12.39 -7.23
C ASP A 270 24.61 -12.09 -8.36
N ARG A 271 23.57 -12.92 -8.49
CA ARG A 271 22.50 -12.70 -9.47
C ARG A 271 21.75 -11.39 -9.24
N ALA A 272 21.46 -11.06 -7.99
CA ALA A 272 20.78 -9.81 -7.64
C ALA A 272 21.64 -8.61 -8.03
N LEU A 273 22.95 -8.69 -7.78
CA LEU A 273 23.89 -7.63 -8.12
C LEU A 273 24.06 -7.47 -9.63
N ALA A 274 24.17 -8.59 -10.38
CA ALA A 274 24.19 -8.57 -11.84
C ALA A 274 22.97 -7.87 -12.42
N TYR A 275 21.76 -8.23 -11.91
CA TYR A 275 20.54 -7.52 -12.31
C TYR A 275 20.61 -6.02 -12.01
N ALA A 276 21.08 -5.61 -10.83
CA ALA A 276 21.15 -4.21 -10.46
C ALA A 276 22.14 -3.43 -11.36
N ALA A 277 23.26 -4.05 -11.73
CA ALA A 277 24.25 -3.49 -12.63
C ALA A 277 23.67 -3.22 -14.03
N GLU A 278 22.82 -4.11 -14.56
CA GLU A 278 22.12 -3.91 -15.84
C GLU A 278 21.11 -2.74 -15.81
N GLN A 279 20.74 -2.25 -14.64
CA GLN A 279 19.82 -1.13 -14.51
C GLN A 279 20.53 0.23 -14.45
N ILE A 280 21.85 0.26 -14.38
CA ILE A 280 22.63 1.52 -14.36
C ILE A 280 22.26 2.41 -15.55
N GLY A 281 22.16 3.71 -15.31
CA GLY A 281 21.73 4.69 -16.29
C GLY A 281 20.23 4.91 -16.42
N LYS A 282 19.39 4.02 -15.88
CA LYS A 282 17.93 4.19 -15.88
C LYS A 282 17.49 5.29 -14.89
N PRO A 283 16.47 6.09 -15.24
CA PRO A 283 16.06 7.20 -14.40
C PRO A 283 15.46 6.75 -13.08
N TYR A 284 15.68 7.52 -12.04
CA TYR A 284 14.90 7.41 -10.83
C TYR A 284 13.48 7.93 -11.07
N VAL A 285 12.49 7.13 -10.74
CA VAL A 285 11.09 7.56 -10.65
C VAL A 285 10.51 7.03 -9.35
N TRP A 286 9.98 7.92 -8.54
CA TRP A 286 9.39 7.59 -7.26
C TRP A 286 8.26 6.54 -7.40
N GLY A 287 8.30 5.48 -6.60
CA GLY A 287 7.36 4.36 -6.61
C GLY A 287 7.58 3.34 -7.74
N ALA A 288 8.58 3.56 -8.61
CA ALA A 288 8.84 2.68 -9.74
C ALA A 288 9.59 1.40 -9.33
N GLU A 289 9.28 0.32 -10.04
CA GLU A 289 9.84 -1.03 -9.84
C GLU A 289 10.42 -1.63 -11.13
N GLY A 290 10.73 -0.78 -12.11
CA GLY A 290 11.22 -1.22 -13.41
C GLY A 290 10.11 -1.62 -14.40
N PRO A 291 10.50 -1.99 -15.63
CA PRO A 291 11.89 -2.08 -16.12
C PRO A 291 12.50 -0.74 -16.56
N GLU A 292 11.69 0.30 -16.83
CA GLU A 292 12.16 1.56 -17.43
C GLU A 292 12.75 2.55 -16.42
N SER A 293 12.36 2.43 -15.16
CA SER A 293 12.77 3.32 -14.07
C SER A 293 12.65 2.63 -12.72
N TYR A 294 13.37 3.14 -11.73
CA TYR A 294 13.39 2.56 -10.38
C TYR A 294 13.39 3.65 -9.31
N ASP A 295 12.77 3.37 -8.16
CA ASP A 295 13.16 4.01 -6.90
C ASP A 295 14.19 3.14 -6.15
N CYS A 296 14.69 3.61 -5.01
CA CYS A 296 15.73 2.94 -4.25
C CYS A 296 15.36 1.51 -3.82
N SER A 297 14.22 1.36 -3.20
CA SER A 297 13.71 0.06 -2.69
C SER A 297 13.10 -0.79 -3.80
N GLY A 298 12.59 -0.21 -4.87
CA GLY A 298 12.15 -0.89 -6.08
C GLY A 298 13.30 -1.57 -6.81
N LEU A 299 14.44 -0.90 -6.94
CA LEU A 299 15.65 -1.49 -7.51
C LEU A 299 16.08 -2.72 -6.71
N THR A 300 16.25 -2.57 -5.38
CA THR A 300 16.72 -3.67 -4.53
C THR A 300 15.72 -4.82 -4.47
N SER A 301 14.41 -4.55 -4.39
CA SER A 301 13.38 -5.59 -4.36
C SER A 301 13.31 -6.38 -5.68
N LYS A 302 13.42 -5.71 -6.83
CA LYS A 302 13.42 -6.37 -8.14
C LYS A 302 14.70 -7.16 -8.38
N ALA A 303 15.84 -6.63 -7.99
CA ALA A 303 17.12 -7.34 -8.09
C ALA A 303 17.09 -8.65 -7.30
N TRP A 304 16.60 -8.64 -6.08
CA TRP A 304 16.49 -9.85 -5.28
C TRP A 304 15.37 -10.80 -5.77
N ALA A 305 14.27 -10.26 -6.29
CA ALA A 305 13.21 -11.06 -6.90
C ALA A 305 13.73 -11.79 -8.17
N SER A 306 14.55 -11.13 -9.00
CA SER A 306 15.19 -11.77 -10.17
C SER A 306 16.14 -12.90 -9.78
N ALA A 307 16.77 -12.80 -8.61
CA ALA A 307 17.59 -13.85 -8.03
C ALA A 307 16.78 -14.99 -7.37
N GLY A 308 15.45 -14.95 -7.49
CA GLY A 308 14.53 -15.96 -6.94
C GLY A 308 14.21 -15.76 -5.45
N ARG A 309 14.45 -14.58 -4.90
CA ARG A 309 14.15 -14.26 -3.50
C ARG A 309 13.41 -12.94 -3.36
N ALA A 310 12.10 -13.01 -3.15
CA ALA A 310 11.31 -11.82 -2.85
C ALA A 310 11.70 -11.24 -1.49
N ILE A 311 11.92 -9.93 -1.45
CA ILE A 311 12.13 -9.13 -0.24
C ILE A 311 11.06 -8.04 -0.15
N PRO A 312 10.87 -7.40 1.02
CA PRO A 312 9.88 -6.35 1.17
C PRO A 312 10.08 -5.21 0.17
N ARG A 313 8.96 -4.56 -0.21
CA ARG A 313 8.97 -3.51 -1.23
C ARG A 313 9.61 -2.20 -0.76
N THR A 314 9.42 -1.82 0.50
CA THR A 314 9.87 -0.53 1.04
C THR A 314 11.18 -0.65 1.82
N SER A 315 11.98 0.40 1.83
CA SER A 315 13.26 0.45 2.55
C SER A 315 13.09 0.22 4.05
N GLN A 316 12.01 0.79 4.65
CA GLN A 316 11.69 0.58 6.06
C GLN A 316 11.34 -0.89 6.36
N GLU A 317 10.57 -1.55 5.49
CA GLU A 317 10.25 -2.97 5.68
C GLU A 317 11.47 -3.86 5.43
N GLN A 318 12.33 -3.53 4.45
CA GLN A 318 13.60 -4.22 4.23
C GLN A 318 14.46 -4.12 5.50
N TRP A 319 14.59 -2.93 6.08
CA TRP A 319 15.27 -2.74 7.35
C TRP A 319 14.62 -3.49 8.51
N ALA A 320 13.30 -3.48 8.62
CA ALA A 320 12.58 -4.09 9.75
C ALA A 320 12.57 -5.62 9.72
N ARG A 321 12.54 -6.24 8.52
CA ARG A 321 12.28 -7.67 8.37
C ARG A 321 13.49 -8.50 7.95
N LEU A 322 14.53 -7.89 7.36
CA LEU A 322 15.73 -8.62 6.95
C LEU A 322 16.74 -8.72 8.10
N LYS A 323 17.62 -9.72 8.03
CA LYS A 323 18.62 -9.94 9.06
C LYS A 323 19.69 -8.84 9.04
N ARG A 324 19.91 -8.17 10.15
CA ARG A 324 20.99 -7.19 10.34
C ARG A 324 22.36 -7.83 10.17
N VAL A 325 23.28 -7.09 9.56
CA VAL A 325 24.67 -7.50 9.34
C VAL A 325 25.59 -6.34 9.76
N PRO A 326 26.62 -6.59 10.55
CA PRO A 326 27.63 -5.56 10.85
C PRO A 326 28.41 -5.19 9.58
N LEU A 327 28.89 -3.96 9.49
CA LEU A 327 29.55 -3.45 8.27
C LEU A 327 30.82 -4.25 7.91
N ASN A 328 31.56 -4.75 8.90
CA ASN A 328 32.73 -5.59 8.68
C ASN A 328 32.40 -7.03 8.20
N GLU A 329 31.12 -7.37 8.09
CA GLU A 329 30.64 -8.63 7.53
C GLU A 329 29.92 -8.46 6.18
N LEU A 330 29.91 -7.25 5.64
CA LEU A 330 29.28 -6.99 4.34
C LEU A 330 29.87 -7.88 3.24
N ARG A 331 28.98 -8.38 2.38
CA ARG A 331 29.32 -9.07 1.15
C ARG A 331 28.52 -8.48 -0.02
N PRO A 332 29.03 -8.55 -1.27
CA PRO A 332 28.29 -8.08 -2.43
C PRO A 332 26.86 -8.66 -2.47
N GLY A 333 25.86 -7.80 -2.76
CA GLY A 333 24.45 -8.15 -2.70
C GLY A 333 23.72 -7.78 -1.39
N ASP A 334 24.43 -7.60 -0.25
CA ASP A 334 23.82 -7.07 0.97
C ASP A 334 23.23 -5.68 0.73
N LEU A 335 22.25 -5.30 1.52
CA LEU A 335 21.61 -3.99 1.42
C LEU A 335 22.15 -3.05 2.49
N VAL A 336 22.53 -1.87 2.08
CA VAL A 336 22.95 -0.76 2.93
C VAL A 336 21.79 0.18 3.10
N VAL A 337 21.39 0.46 4.33
CA VAL A 337 20.25 1.31 4.66
C VAL A 337 20.73 2.60 5.28
N TYR A 338 20.11 3.69 4.89
CA TYR A 338 20.50 5.05 5.24
C TYR A 338 19.42 5.78 6.00
N PHE A 339 19.83 6.81 6.74
CA PHE A 339 19.01 7.67 7.58
C PHE A 339 18.32 6.95 8.74
N PRO A 340 18.10 7.60 9.89
CA PRO A 340 17.48 6.99 11.07
C PRO A 340 16.10 6.38 10.81
N GLU A 341 15.36 6.96 9.86
CA GLU A 341 14.02 6.54 9.47
C GLU A 341 14.03 5.44 8.39
N ALA A 342 15.21 4.93 8.01
CA ALA A 342 15.40 3.93 6.94
C ALA A 342 14.74 4.35 5.61
N THR A 343 14.86 5.62 5.23
CA THR A 343 14.18 6.18 4.07
C THR A 343 14.86 5.89 2.74
N HIS A 344 16.11 5.42 2.75
CA HIS A 344 16.87 5.09 1.56
C HIS A 344 17.60 3.77 1.71
N VAL A 345 17.82 3.07 0.59
CA VAL A 345 18.51 1.78 0.53
C VAL A 345 19.30 1.64 -0.77
N ALA A 346 20.48 1.01 -0.67
CA ALA A 346 21.33 0.69 -1.79
C ALA A 346 21.83 -0.76 -1.70
N MET A 347 22.34 -1.33 -2.79
CA MET A 347 22.94 -2.66 -2.84
C MET A 347 24.46 -2.57 -2.77
N TYR A 348 25.07 -3.23 -1.82
CA TYR A 348 26.53 -3.26 -1.68
C TYR A 348 27.17 -4.01 -2.85
N LEU A 349 28.07 -3.32 -3.55
CA LEU A 349 28.82 -3.85 -4.69
C LEU A 349 30.13 -4.52 -4.28
N GLY A 350 30.76 -4.00 -3.24
CA GLY A 350 32.11 -4.35 -2.79
C GLY A 350 33.00 -3.11 -2.75
N ASP A 351 34.18 -3.25 -2.15
CA ASP A 351 35.22 -2.20 -2.09
C ASP A 351 34.71 -0.81 -1.66
N GLY A 352 33.72 -0.78 -0.75
CA GLY A 352 33.14 0.46 -0.24
C GLY A 352 32.18 1.18 -1.21
N MET A 353 31.70 0.49 -2.24
CA MET A 353 30.78 1.02 -3.25
C MET A 353 29.41 0.36 -3.18
N VAL A 354 28.39 1.06 -3.63
CA VAL A 354 27.01 0.59 -3.72
C VAL A 354 26.42 0.91 -5.10
N ILE A 355 25.44 0.09 -5.54
CA ILE A 355 24.56 0.44 -6.67
C ILE A 355 23.25 0.95 -6.06
N GLN A 356 22.80 2.11 -6.52
CA GLN A 356 21.58 2.75 -6.01
C GLN A 356 20.80 3.49 -7.11
N ALA A 357 19.50 3.68 -6.89
CA ALA A 357 18.69 4.71 -7.50
C ALA A 357 18.62 5.86 -6.48
N PRO A 358 19.41 6.95 -6.64
CA PRO A 358 19.63 7.90 -5.53
C PRO A 358 18.38 8.69 -5.17
N ARG A 359 17.70 9.29 -6.15
CA ARG A 359 16.51 10.14 -5.94
C ARG A 359 15.98 10.74 -7.25
N PRO A 360 14.85 11.45 -7.22
CA PRO A 360 14.29 12.14 -8.39
C PRO A 360 15.31 13.08 -9.07
N GLY A 361 15.39 13.00 -10.38
CA GLY A 361 16.33 13.75 -11.19
C GLY A 361 17.66 13.04 -11.45
N ALA A 362 18.03 12.07 -10.64
CA ALA A 362 19.21 11.24 -10.85
C ALA A 362 18.90 9.93 -11.61
N ARG A 363 19.96 9.14 -11.87
CA ARG A 363 19.86 7.82 -12.51
C ARG A 363 20.40 6.76 -11.58
N VAL A 364 20.04 5.51 -11.82
CA VAL A 364 20.69 4.35 -11.19
C VAL A 364 22.19 4.42 -11.48
N LYS A 365 23.01 4.35 -10.44
CA LYS A 365 24.45 4.54 -10.54
C LYS A 365 25.23 3.81 -9.44
N VAL A 366 26.54 3.80 -9.56
CA VAL A 366 27.46 3.39 -8.51
C VAL A 366 27.88 4.63 -7.71
N SER A 367 27.83 4.54 -6.39
CA SER A 367 28.20 5.61 -5.46
C SER A 367 29.07 5.07 -4.33
N PRO A 368 29.86 5.91 -3.65
CA PRO A 368 30.50 5.55 -2.39
C PRO A 368 29.44 5.15 -1.34
N ILE A 369 29.74 4.15 -0.53
CA ILE A 369 28.81 3.69 0.55
C ILE A 369 28.48 4.81 1.54
N ALA A 370 29.38 5.78 1.72
CA ALA A 370 29.19 6.93 2.61
C ALA A 370 28.54 8.15 1.92
N SER A 371 27.91 7.98 0.73
CA SER A 371 27.18 9.06 0.05
C SER A 371 26.02 9.62 0.88
N ASN A 372 25.46 8.82 1.79
CA ASN A 372 24.41 9.21 2.73
C ASN A 372 24.75 8.74 4.17
N PRO A 373 24.14 9.32 5.21
CA PRO A 373 24.34 8.88 6.59
C PRO A 373 23.88 7.42 6.79
N LEU A 374 24.83 6.54 7.12
CA LEU A 374 24.58 5.10 7.31
C LEU A 374 23.72 4.83 8.56
N LEU A 375 22.66 4.06 8.40
CA LEU A 375 21.91 3.44 9.50
C LEU A 375 22.47 2.05 9.83
N GLY A 376 22.83 1.28 8.80
CA GLY A 376 23.39 -0.06 8.94
C GLY A 376 23.17 -0.88 7.67
N ALA A 377 23.31 -2.21 7.82
CA ALA A 377 23.16 -3.12 6.70
C ALA A 377 22.26 -4.33 7.04
N VAL A 378 21.65 -4.91 6.01
CA VAL A 378 20.82 -6.10 6.12
C VAL A 378 21.13 -7.10 5.01
N ARG A 379 20.94 -8.39 5.30
CA ARG A 379 21.21 -9.49 4.38
C ARG A 379 19.91 -10.20 4.02
N PRO A 380 19.51 -10.18 2.74
CA PRO A 380 18.33 -10.89 2.28
C PRO A 380 18.41 -12.41 2.40
N ASP A 381 19.58 -12.99 2.19
CA ASP A 381 19.82 -14.46 2.19
C ASP A 381 20.81 -14.92 3.27
N PRO A 382 20.49 -14.81 4.56
CA PRO A 382 21.44 -15.09 5.65
C PRO A 382 21.95 -16.53 5.69
N ALA A 383 21.25 -17.48 5.08
CA ALA A 383 21.65 -18.88 4.97
C ALA A 383 22.39 -19.21 3.66
N GLY A 384 22.48 -18.26 2.71
CA GLY A 384 23.16 -18.48 1.44
C GLY A 384 24.68 -18.64 1.64
N PRO A 385 25.29 -19.77 1.19
CA PRO A 385 26.72 -19.96 1.29
C PRO A 385 27.46 -18.96 0.39
N ALA A 386 28.61 -18.50 0.85
CA ALA A 386 29.49 -17.65 0.05
C ALA A 386 30.06 -18.43 -1.12
N LEU A 387 30.20 -17.81 -2.28
CA LEU A 387 30.84 -18.40 -3.44
C LEU A 387 32.33 -18.60 -3.19
N PRO A 388 32.95 -19.68 -3.70
CA PRO A 388 34.37 -19.93 -3.55
C PRO A 388 35.24 -18.89 -4.28
N SER A 389 34.72 -18.31 -5.37
CA SER A 389 35.32 -17.22 -6.13
C SER A 389 34.24 -16.29 -6.61
N TYR A 390 34.59 -15.03 -6.85
CA TYR A 390 33.67 -14.01 -7.33
C TYR A 390 34.38 -13.05 -8.27
N THR A 391 33.73 -12.76 -9.38
CA THR A 391 34.09 -11.69 -10.29
C THR A 391 32.96 -10.66 -10.29
N PRO A 392 33.22 -9.41 -9.91
CA PRO A 392 32.20 -8.36 -9.95
C PRO A 392 31.59 -8.21 -11.36
N PRO A 393 30.32 -7.80 -11.47
CA PRO A 393 29.70 -7.53 -12.76
C PRO A 393 30.47 -6.42 -13.52
N GLU A 394 30.51 -6.54 -14.83
CA GLU A 394 31.01 -5.45 -15.67
C GLU A 394 30.09 -4.23 -15.51
N LEU A 395 30.69 -3.06 -15.33
CA LEU A 395 29.99 -1.80 -15.15
C LEU A 395 30.18 -0.94 -16.39
N PRO A 396 29.16 -0.16 -16.82
CA PRO A 396 29.35 0.86 -17.85
C PRO A 396 30.43 1.88 -17.45
N ASP A 397 31.12 2.47 -18.43
CA ASP A 397 32.19 3.46 -18.20
C ASP A 397 31.67 4.69 -17.41
N ASP A 398 30.38 5.02 -17.57
CA ASP A 398 29.72 6.15 -16.92
C ASP A 398 28.97 5.76 -15.62
N ALA A 399 29.18 4.53 -15.12
CA ALA A 399 28.46 4.00 -13.96
C ALA A 399 28.55 4.86 -12.69
N THR A 400 29.64 5.62 -12.55
CA THR A 400 29.89 6.53 -11.41
C THR A 400 29.57 7.99 -11.71
N THR A 401 29.16 8.30 -12.94
CA THR A 401 28.94 9.69 -13.37
C THR A 401 27.60 10.24 -12.90
N GLY A 402 27.45 11.55 -12.95
CA GLY A 402 26.27 12.26 -12.48
C GLY A 402 26.26 12.47 -10.97
N PRO A 403 25.57 13.51 -10.51
CA PRO A 403 25.42 13.81 -9.09
C PRO A 403 24.49 12.82 -8.40
N ASP A 404 24.73 12.59 -7.15
CA ASP A 404 23.76 11.92 -6.31
C ASP A 404 22.58 12.87 -6.00
N GLU A 405 22.71 14.17 -6.26
CA GLU A 405 21.75 15.24 -5.99
C GLU A 405 20.94 15.76 -7.22
N GLY A 406 21.01 15.13 -8.43
CA GLY A 406 20.08 15.35 -9.58
C GLY A 406 20.11 16.72 -10.24
N TYR A 407 21.25 17.39 -10.28
CA TYR A 407 21.40 18.72 -10.89
C TYR A 407 21.38 18.72 -12.42
N ASP A 408 21.54 17.58 -13.08
CA ASP A 408 21.78 17.47 -14.51
C ASP A 408 20.61 17.90 -15.38
N ARG A 409 19.38 17.91 -14.85
CA ARG A 409 18.18 18.24 -15.63
C ARG A 409 17.88 19.73 -15.78
N VAL A 410 18.66 20.60 -15.14
CA VAL A 410 18.46 22.04 -15.25
C VAL A 410 19.02 22.60 -16.60
N PHE A 411 19.77 21.77 -17.34
CA PHE A 411 20.44 22.16 -18.61
C PHE A 411 19.97 21.36 -19.84
N GLY A 412 18.90 20.56 -19.75
CA GLY A 412 18.36 19.79 -20.88
C GLY A 412 17.04 20.36 -21.41
#